data_e302ead2fe01be73b1047a00a5f530f3
#
_entry.id   e302ead2fe01be73b1047a00a5f530f3
#
_cell.length_a   1.000
_cell.length_b   1.000
_cell.length_c   1.000
_cell.angle_alpha   90.00
_cell.angle_beta   90.00
_cell.angle_gamma   90.00
#
_symmetry.space_group_name_H-M   'P 1'
#
loop_
_entity.id
_entity.type
_entity.pdbx_description
1 polymer ?
#
loop_
_entity_poly.entity_id
_entity_poly.type
_entity_poly.pdbx_seq_one_letter_code
_entity_poly.pdbx_strand_id
1 'polypeptide(L)'
;MKSKEEIIAEMQQVVEQMRIDDIEDNPDSETEEFECDCCGKLKTIAGSIEYRGYRLCNDCVLLAETGFALGKIKDIQDLIDAMEDTRLEGLCEIIKEEEKKANN
;
A
#
# COMPACT_ATOMS: atom_id res chain seq x y z
N MET A 1 -27.42 -0.32 0.69
CA MET A 1 -26.03 -0.85 0.71
C MET A 1 -25.18 -0.18 -0.34
N LYS A 2 -23.98 0.21 0.03
CA LYS A 2 -23.06 0.79 -0.94
C LYS A 2 -22.43 -0.30 -1.80
N SER A 3 -22.25 -0.01 -3.09
CA SER A 3 -21.55 -0.92 -3.98
C SER A 3 -20.05 -0.94 -3.65
N LYS A 4 -19.35 -1.96 -4.15
CA LYS A 4 -17.91 -2.08 -3.99
C LYS A 4 -17.19 -0.84 -4.54
N GLU A 5 -17.65 -0.35 -5.69
CA GLU A 5 -17.09 0.84 -6.34
C GLU A 5 -17.28 2.10 -5.50
N GLU A 6 -18.45 2.24 -4.87
CA GLU A 6 -18.73 3.37 -3.98
C GLU A 6 -17.82 3.36 -2.75
N ILE A 7 -17.62 2.18 -2.16
CA ILE A 7 -16.74 2.01 -1.01
C ILE A 7 -15.28 2.38 -1.39
N ILE A 8 -14.81 1.92 -2.53
CA ILE A 8 -13.46 2.22 -3.02
C ILE A 8 -13.32 3.72 -3.24
N ALA A 9 -14.29 4.36 -3.88
CA ALA A 9 -14.26 5.81 -4.12
C ALA A 9 -14.23 6.61 -2.82
N GLU A 10 -15.01 6.21 -1.82
CA GLU A 10 -15.00 6.86 -0.51
C GLU A 10 -13.65 6.72 0.18
N MET A 11 -13.06 5.53 0.14
CA MET A 11 -11.75 5.29 0.75
C MET A 11 -10.66 6.10 0.06
N GLN A 12 -10.72 6.25 -1.26
CA GLN A 12 -9.78 7.09 -2.00
C GLN A 12 -9.85 8.54 -1.53
N GLN A 13 -11.05 9.07 -1.31
CA GLN A 13 -11.24 10.43 -0.81
C GLN A 13 -10.70 10.58 0.61
N VAL A 14 -10.98 9.63 1.48
CA VAL A 14 -10.51 9.64 2.88
C VAL A 14 -8.99 9.62 2.93
N VAL A 15 -8.36 8.73 2.17
CA VAL A 15 -6.92 8.56 2.16
C VAL A 15 -6.22 9.79 1.57
N GLU A 16 -6.78 10.37 0.51
CA GLU A 16 -6.25 11.60 -0.09
C GLU A 16 -6.36 12.78 0.89
N GLN A 17 -7.48 12.88 1.60
CA GLN A 17 -7.65 13.93 2.59
C GLN A 17 -6.65 13.80 3.74
N MET A 18 -6.37 12.57 4.18
CA MET A 18 -5.34 12.32 5.20
C MET A 18 -3.98 12.81 4.74
N ARG A 19 -3.63 12.55 3.48
CA ARG A 19 -2.37 13.01 2.90
C ARG A 19 -2.27 14.53 2.90
N ILE A 20 -3.35 15.20 2.50
CA ILE A 20 -3.42 16.67 2.46
C ILE A 20 -3.31 17.24 3.88
N ASP A 21 -4.02 16.67 4.84
CA ASP A 21 -3.98 17.10 6.24
C ASP A 21 -2.58 16.95 6.84
N ASP A 22 -1.91 15.84 6.55
CA ASP A 22 -0.54 15.60 7.02
C ASP A 22 0.42 16.66 6.48
N ILE A 23 0.28 17.02 5.20
CA ILE A 23 1.12 18.04 4.57
C ILE A 23 0.86 19.42 5.18
N GLU A 24 -0.40 19.74 5.48
CA GLU A 24 -0.76 21.00 6.12
C GLU A 24 -0.18 21.11 7.53
N ASP A 25 -0.22 20.03 8.32
CA ASP A 25 0.32 19.99 9.67
C ASP A 25 1.84 19.94 9.68
N ASN A 26 2.44 19.23 8.71
CA ASN A 26 3.87 19.07 8.60
C ASN A 26 4.28 19.06 7.13
N PRO A 27 4.62 20.23 6.55
CA PRO A 27 5.00 20.30 5.13
C PRO A 27 6.17 19.41 4.75
N ASP A 28 7.05 19.08 5.68
CA ASP A 28 8.18 18.19 5.43
C ASP A 28 7.72 16.76 5.12
N SER A 29 6.51 16.38 5.53
CA SER A 29 5.98 15.05 5.27
C SER A 29 5.82 14.75 3.77
N GLU A 30 5.72 15.78 2.93
CA GLU A 30 5.64 15.64 1.49
C GLU A 30 6.98 15.24 0.86
N THR A 31 8.10 15.57 1.53
CA THR A 31 9.45 15.32 1.03
C THR A 31 10.19 14.23 1.79
N GLU A 32 9.82 13.97 3.04
CA GLU A 32 10.41 12.89 3.82
C GLU A 32 9.93 11.54 3.30
N GLU A 33 10.87 10.62 3.11
CA GLU A 33 10.58 9.30 2.58
C GLU A 33 10.84 8.22 3.62
N PHE A 34 10.14 7.10 3.47
CA PHE A 34 10.36 5.91 4.28
C PHE A 34 10.12 4.67 3.43
N GLU A 35 10.62 3.53 3.88
CA GLU A 35 10.36 2.26 3.21
C GLU A 35 9.04 1.69 3.74
N CYS A 36 8.07 1.50 2.84
CA CYS A 36 6.76 0.95 3.21
C CYS A 36 6.90 -0.54 3.57
N ASP A 37 6.40 -0.91 4.74
CA ASP A 37 6.46 -2.31 5.21
C ASP A 37 5.57 -3.25 4.40
N CYS A 38 4.62 -2.70 3.65
CA CYS A 38 3.70 -3.49 2.84
C CYS A 38 4.23 -3.71 1.42
N CYS A 39 4.47 -2.63 0.67
CA CYS A 39 4.92 -2.74 -0.73
C CYS A 39 6.44 -2.73 -0.90
N GLY A 40 7.19 -2.37 0.14
CA GLY A 40 8.65 -2.36 0.09
C GLY A 40 9.27 -1.24 -0.72
N LYS A 41 8.48 -0.25 -1.12
CA LYS A 41 8.95 0.89 -1.92
C LYS A 41 9.21 2.09 -1.04
N LEU A 42 10.11 2.98 -1.51
CA LEU A 42 10.31 4.27 -0.87
C LEU A 42 9.12 5.17 -1.23
N LYS A 43 8.47 5.70 -0.21
CA LYS A 43 7.28 6.55 -0.35
C LYS A 43 7.38 7.71 0.62
N THR A 44 6.62 8.77 0.33
CA THR A 44 6.56 9.91 1.24
C THR A 44 5.76 9.58 2.49
N ILE A 45 6.10 10.22 3.62
CA ILE A 45 5.44 10.01 4.90
C ILE A 45 4.00 10.54 4.90
N ALA A 46 3.70 11.54 4.08
CA ALA A 46 2.37 12.14 4.02
C ALA A 46 1.31 11.08 3.73
N GLY A 47 0.30 10.99 4.60
CA GLY A 47 -0.78 10.03 4.47
C GLY A 47 -0.42 8.60 4.87
N SER A 48 0.80 8.38 5.42
CA SER A 48 1.17 7.06 5.93
C SER A 48 0.49 6.79 7.27
N ILE A 49 0.23 5.53 7.56
CA ILE A 49 -0.34 5.10 8.85
C ILE A 49 0.47 3.92 9.37
N GLU A 50 0.68 3.89 10.68
CA GLU A 50 1.30 2.77 11.36
C GLU A 50 0.22 1.82 11.89
N TYR A 51 0.32 0.55 11.52
CA TYR A 51 -0.58 -0.52 11.96
C TYR A 51 0.25 -1.57 12.70
N ARG A 52 0.10 -1.68 14.00
CA ARG A 52 0.76 -2.72 14.83
C ARG A 52 2.26 -2.86 14.54
N GLY A 53 2.96 -1.73 14.39
CA GLY A 53 4.40 -1.72 14.13
C GLY A 53 4.78 -1.73 12.65
N TYR A 54 3.81 -1.84 11.76
CA TYR A 54 4.03 -1.74 10.31
C TYR A 54 3.61 -0.37 9.82
N ARG A 55 4.49 0.34 9.15
CA ARG A 55 4.14 1.65 8.57
C ARG A 55 3.86 1.46 7.08
N LEU A 56 2.64 1.80 6.68
CA LEU A 56 2.18 1.68 5.31
C LEU A 56 2.13 3.05 4.64
N CYS A 57 2.55 3.10 3.38
CA CYS A 57 2.45 4.34 2.60
C CYS A 57 0.98 4.64 2.26
N ASN A 58 0.73 5.84 1.79
CA ASN A 58 -0.63 6.29 1.44
C ASN A 58 -1.36 5.31 0.51
N ASP A 59 -0.67 4.76 -0.49
CA ASP A 59 -1.25 3.79 -1.42
C ASP A 59 -1.64 2.49 -0.72
N CYS A 60 -0.78 2.00 0.19
CA CYS A 60 -1.06 0.76 0.92
C CYS A 60 -2.12 0.97 2.00
N VAL A 61 -2.21 2.18 2.58
CA VAL A 61 -3.30 2.55 3.48
C VAL A 61 -4.64 2.43 2.75
N LEU A 62 -4.70 2.89 1.50
CA LEU A 62 -5.92 2.75 0.69
C LEU A 62 -6.29 1.27 0.52
N LEU A 63 -5.33 0.42 0.21
CA LEU A 63 -5.55 -1.02 0.09
C LEU A 63 -6.04 -1.64 1.40
N ALA A 64 -5.42 -1.27 2.53
CA ALA A 64 -5.78 -1.79 3.83
C ALA A 64 -7.20 -1.39 4.23
N GLU A 65 -7.51 -0.10 4.16
CA GLU A 65 -8.83 0.42 4.55
C GLU A 65 -9.94 -0.14 3.65
N THR A 66 -9.68 -0.21 2.35
CA THR A 66 -10.63 -0.81 1.39
C THR A 66 -10.83 -2.30 1.71
N GLY A 67 -9.75 -3.02 1.99
CA GLY A 67 -9.82 -4.43 2.37
C GLY A 67 -10.63 -4.66 3.63
N PHE A 68 -10.45 -3.83 4.66
CA PHE A 68 -11.24 -3.91 5.88
C PHE A 68 -12.72 -3.59 5.61
N ALA A 69 -12.99 -2.54 4.85
CA ALA A 69 -14.36 -2.12 4.54
C ALA A 69 -15.12 -3.17 3.74
N LEU A 70 -14.43 -3.89 2.86
CA LEU A 70 -15.03 -4.94 2.04
C LEU A 70 -15.01 -6.32 2.70
N GLY A 71 -14.39 -6.44 3.88
CA GLY A 71 -14.27 -7.71 4.58
C GLY A 71 -13.33 -8.70 3.91
N LYS A 72 -12.41 -8.21 3.08
CA LYS A 72 -11.42 -9.06 2.38
C LYS A 72 -10.24 -9.43 3.28
N ILE A 73 -9.91 -8.58 4.23
CA ILE A 73 -8.86 -8.83 5.22
C ILE A 73 -9.40 -8.53 6.62
N LYS A 74 -8.88 -9.22 7.62
CA LYS A 74 -9.29 -9.05 9.01
C LYS A 74 -8.31 -8.17 9.79
N ASP A 75 -7.03 -8.24 9.46
CA ASP A 75 -6.01 -7.39 10.06
C ASP A 75 -4.92 -7.07 9.05
N ILE A 76 -3.98 -6.22 9.47
CA ILE A 76 -2.93 -5.75 8.57
C ILE A 76 -1.96 -6.86 8.16
N GLN A 77 -1.79 -7.88 8.99
CA GLN A 77 -0.92 -9.00 8.66
C GLN A 77 -1.42 -9.75 7.42
N ASP A 78 -2.74 -9.88 7.28
CA ASP A 78 -3.34 -10.50 6.09
C ASP A 78 -2.95 -9.77 4.82
N LEU A 79 -2.95 -8.44 4.85
CA LEU A 79 -2.55 -7.63 3.70
C LEU A 79 -1.06 -7.78 3.41
N ILE A 80 -0.22 -7.73 4.43
CA ILE A 80 1.23 -7.85 4.27
C ILE A 80 1.60 -9.21 3.70
N ASP A 81 0.97 -10.28 4.19
CA ASP A 81 1.20 -11.64 3.69
C ASP A 81 0.82 -11.75 2.21
N ALA A 82 -0.32 -11.17 1.82
CA ALA A 82 -0.76 -11.17 0.42
C ALA A 82 0.20 -10.39 -0.48
N MET A 83 0.72 -9.27 0.00
CA MET A 83 1.66 -8.45 -0.76
C MET A 83 3.02 -9.13 -0.89
N GLU A 84 3.48 -9.84 0.14
CA GLU A 84 4.72 -10.62 0.06
C GLU A 84 4.61 -11.72 -0.99
N ASP A 85 3.50 -12.45 -1.02
CA ASP A 85 3.27 -13.49 -2.02
C ASP A 85 3.31 -12.90 -3.43
N THR A 86 2.66 -11.76 -3.63
CA THR A 86 2.64 -11.07 -4.93
C THR A 86 4.04 -10.63 -5.35
N ARG A 87 4.82 -10.09 -4.41
CA ARG A 87 6.20 -9.66 -4.69
C ARG A 87 7.09 -10.85 -5.07
N LEU A 88 6.93 -11.96 -4.36
CA LEU A 88 7.70 -13.19 -4.66
C LEU A 88 7.34 -13.74 -6.04
N GLU A 89 6.07 -13.75 -6.40
CA GLU A 89 5.61 -14.16 -7.73
C GLU A 89 6.21 -13.29 -8.83
N GLY A 90 6.19 -11.97 -8.63
CA GLY A 90 6.78 -11.03 -9.57
C GLY A 90 8.27 -11.23 -9.73
N LEU A 91 8.97 -11.51 -8.63
CA LEU A 91 10.40 -11.78 -8.66
C LEU A 91 10.71 -13.06 -9.44
N CYS A 92 9.92 -14.11 -9.23
CA CYS A 92 10.08 -15.36 -9.95
C CYS A 92 9.89 -15.17 -11.45
N GLU A 93 8.91 -14.36 -11.87
CA GLU A 93 8.69 -14.06 -13.29
C GLU A 93 9.88 -13.34 -13.90
N ILE A 94 10.46 -12.38 -13.19
CA ILE A 94 11.64 -11.62 -13.66
C ILE A 94 12.83 -12.58 -13.82
N ILE A 95 13.06 -13.45 -12.88
CA ILE A 95 14.14 -14.45 -12.94
C ILE A 95 13.96 -15.37 -14.14
N LYS A 96 12.74 -15.84 -14.39
CA LYS A 96 12.44 -16.70 -15.54
C LYS A 96 12.70 -16.00 -16.85
N GLU A 97 12.34 -14.71 -16.98
CA GLU A 97 12.60 -13.92 -18.18
C GLU A 97 14.09 -13.74 -18.42
N GLU A 98 14.88 -13.48 -17.38
CA GLU A 98 16.33 -13.35 -17.48
C GLU A 98 16.99 -14.68 -17.91
N GLU A 99 16.53 -15.80 -17.36
CA GLU A 99 17.00 -17.12 -17.76
C GLU A 99 16.75 -17.41 -19.25
N LYS A 100 15.58 -17.03 -19.76
CA LYS A 100 15.25 -17.17 -21.18
C LYS A 100 16.17 -16.34 -22.05
N LYS A 101 16.48 -15.12 -21.64
CA LYS A 101 17.41 -14.25 -22.35
C LYS A 101 18.83 -14.80 -22.34
N ALA A 102 19.24 -15.38 -21.22
CA ALA A 102 20.57 -15.96 -21.08
C ALA A 102 20.74 -17.23 -21.94
N ASN A 103 19.66 -17.95 -22.22
CA ASN A 103 19.68 -19.17 -23.02
C ASN A 103 19.55 -18.95 -24.52
N ASN A 104 19.39 -17.72 -24.92
CA ASN A 104 19.42 -17.35 -26.34
C ASN A 104 20.84 -16.91 -26.75
#